data_7f7739ce07625a2106ffce26e84a46d3
#
_entry.id   7f7739ce07625a2106ffce26e84a46d3
#
_cell.length_a   1.000
_cell.length_b   1.000
_cell.length_c   1.000
_cell.angle_alpha   90.00
_cell.angle_beta   90.00
_cell.angle_gamma   90.00
#
_symmetry.space_group_name_H-M   'P 1'
#
loop_
_entity.id
_entity.type
_entity.pdbx_description
1 polymer ?
#
loop_
_entity_poly.entity_id
_entity_poly.type
_entity_poly.pdbx_seq_one_letter_code
_entity_poly.pdbx_strand_id
1 'polypeptide(L)'
;MRNNQPVTQKEQDFSADVRIISMTDLQGDITFVNRDFIQLSGFTEEELIGSHHNLVRHPDMPPAAFADLWQTVKSGQTWQGMVKNRCKNGDHYWVNAYVMPIVQNGKTIGYQSVRSKPSREQIVSAEALYSKMRQNPSLQIPKSGSWRDWSLNKKSWLISSIALLSSFMLMLQELVGLFTQTESTVSLLFSSIHLINFLSCFAIIIFLNISVIRPLRRGANHLITIANGDLTEDLPHVPQDEIGRIMLATRMIQSRLLAIFGRFGESCVTLSASADQMAAASEQTLRSMATQSDETAQ
;
A
#
# COMPACT_ATOMS: atom_id res chain seq x y z
N MET A 1 1.02 26.44 -2.79
CA MET A 1 0.21 25.21 -2.87
C MET A 1 -0.93 25.44 -3.84
N ARG A 2 -1.22 24.50 -4.77
CA ARG A 2 -2.34 24.65 -5.70
C ARG A 2 -3.65 24.57 -4.91
N ASN A 3 -4.52 25.55 -5.05
CA ASN A 3 -5.85 25.58 -4.46
C ASN A 3 -6.87 25.19 -5.54
N ASN A 4 -7.21 23.90 -5.59
CA ASN A 4 -8.13 23.39 -6.60
C ASN A 4 -9.58 23.73 -6.22
N GLN A 5 -10.26 24.41 -7.12
CA GLN A 5 -11.68 24.78 -6.99
C GLN A 5 -12.45 24.26 -8.23
N PRO A 6 -13.78 24.10 -8.15
CA PRO A 6 -14.63 24.20 -6.97
C PRO A 6 -14.42 23.05 -5.99
N VAL A 7 -14.92 23.22 -4.75
CA VAL A 7 -14.97 22.19 -3.72
C VAL A 7 -16.39 22.11 -3.20
N THR A 8 -17.00 20.93 -3.23
CA THR A 8 -18.23 20.60 -2.54
C THR A 8 -17.89 19.79 -1.29
N GLN A 9 -18.77 19.72 -0.32
CA GLN A 9 -18.60 18.86 0.85
C GLN A 9 -19.18 17.46 0.63
N LYS A 10 -19.53 17.13 -0.61
CA LYS A 10 -20.15 15.84 -0.97
C LYS A 10 -19.07 14.79 -1.18
N GLU A 11 -19.17 13.68 -0.44
CA GLU A 11 -18.31 12.52 -0.59
C GLU A 11 -18.85 11.61 -1.70
N GLN A 12 -17.97 11.22 -2.63
CA GLN A 12 -18.22 10.17 -3.60
C GLN A 12 -17.78 8.84 -3.00
N ASP A 13 -18.73 7.95 -2.78
CA ASP A 13 -18.44 6.59 -2.34
C ASP A 13 -18.17 5.67 -3.56
N PHE A 14 -17.40 4.61 -3.34
CA PHE A 14 -17.09 3.63 -4.38
C PHE A 14 -16.95 2.23 -3.77
N SER A 15 -17.05 1.21 -4.60
CA SER A 15 -17.01 -0.19 -4.16
C SER A 15 -15.63 -0.59 -3.62
N ALA A 16 -15.58 -1.56 -2.71
CA ALA A 16 -14.34 -2.02 -2.08
C ALA A 16 -13.40 -2.77 -3.04
N ASP A 17 -13.92 -3.28 -4.15
CA ASP A 17 -13.18 -3.96 -5.22
C ASP A 17 -12.49 -2.98 -6.20
N VAL A 18 -12.91 -1.71 -6.24
CA VAL A 18 -12.30 -0.67 -7.07
C VAL A 18 -10.85 -0.42 -6.66
N ARG A 19 -9.96 -0.40 -7.63
CA ARG A 19 -8.52 -0.12 -7.46
C ARG A 19 -8.10 1.03 -8.35
N ILE A 20 -7.81 2.16 -7.72
CA ILE A 20 -7.42 3.39 -8.42
C ILE A 20 -5.91 3.38 -8.60
N ILE A 21 -5.46 3.28 -9.85
CA ILE A 21 -4.03 3.17 -10.19
C ILE A 21 -3.61 4.37 -11.03
N SER A 22 -2.46 4.94 -10.68
CA SER A 22 -1.78 5.93 -11.52
C SER A 22 -0.27 5.75 -11.48
N MET A 23 0.40 6.17 -12.55
CA MET A 23 1.85 6.30 -12.59
C MET A 23 2.20 7.75 -12.91
N THR A 24 3.34 8.19 -12.41
CA THR A 24 3.90 9.51 -12.71
C THR A 24 5.36 9.39 -13.07
N ASP A 25 5.89 10.39 -13.74
CA ASP A 25 7.32 10.59 -13.86
C ASP A 25 7.95 11.06 -12.53
N LEU A 26 9.22 11.46 -12.57
CA LEU A 26 9.96 11.97 -11.41
C LEU A 26 9.46 13.34 -10.92
N GLN A 27 8.85 14.11 -11.81
CA GLN A 27 8.29 15.44 -11.56
C GLN A 27 6.90 15.36 -10.91
N GLY A 28 6.25 14.18 -11.01
CA GLY A 28 4.91 13.94 -10.52
C GLY A 28 3.84 14.21 -11.58
N ASP A 29 4.23 14.28 -12.86
CA ASP A 29 3.31 14.40 -13.98
C ASP A 29 2.79 13.02 -14.34
N ILE A 30 1.47 12.91 -14.54
CA ILE A 30 0.77 11.63 -14.73
C ILE A 30 1.15 11.04 -16.09
N THR A 31 1.66 9.80 -16.09
CA THR A 31 2.01 9.05 -17.30
C THR A 31 1.05 7.90 -17.58
N PHE A 32 0.26 7.50 -16.59
CA PHE A 32 -0.76 6.45 -16.71
C PHE A 32 -1.82 6.60 -15.65
N VAL A 33 -3.07 6.32 -16.01
CA VAL A 33 -4.23 6.16 -15.13
C VAL A 33 -5.05 4.96 -15.60
N ASN A 34 -5.70 4.24 -14.67
CA ASN A 34 -6.65 3.20 -15.07
C ASN A 34 -8.08 3.76 -15.14
N ARG A 35 -8.97 2.96 -15.73
CA ARG A 35 -10.38 3.31 -15.93
C ARG A 35 -11.10 3.73 -14.64
N ASP A 36 -10.82 3.04 -13.52
CA ASP A 36 -11.41 3.38 -12.22
C ASP A 36 -11.03 4.78 -11.76
N PHE A 37 -9.79 5.23 -12.04
CA PHE A 37 -9.37 6.58 -11.72
C PHE A 37 -10.13 7.62 -12.54
N ILE A 38 -10.28 7.40 -13.85
CA ILE A 38 -11.04 8.27 -14.76
C ILE A 38 -12.49 8.38 -14.27
N GLN A 39 -13.14 7.25 -14.04
CA GLN A 39 -14.55 7.20 -13.64
C GLN A 39 -14.81 7.89 -12.29
N LEU A 40 -13.98 7.61 -11.28
CA LEU A 40 -14.19 8.15 -9.94
C LEU A 40 -13.81 9.65 -9.85
N SER A 41 -12.73 10.05 -10.51
CA SER A 41 -12.28 11.45 -10.48
C SER A 41 -13.13 12.37 -11.37
N GLY A 42 -13.79 11.80 -12.40
CA GLY A 42 -14.59 12.55 -13.37
C GLY A 42 -13.77 13.37 -14.37
N PHE A 43 -12.44 13.21 -14.39
CA PHE A 43 -11.56 13.79 -15.41
C PHE A 43 -11.45 12.82 -16.58
N THR A 44 -11.25 13.34 -17.81
CA THR A 44 -10.92 12.47 -18.94
C THR A 44 -9.45 12.05 -18.91
N GLU A 45 -9.09 11.04 -19.67
CA GLU A 45 -7.70 10.59 -19.77
C GLU A 45 -6.79 11.69 -20.31
N GLU A 46 -7.24 12.44 -21.32
CA GLU A 46 -6.50 13.54 -21.94
C GLU A 46 -6.26 14.70 -20.96
N GLU A 47 -7.18 14.92 -20.02
CA GLU A 47 -7.02 15.92 -18.96
C GLU A 47 -6.03 15.48 -17.87
N LEU A 48 -5.90 14.16 -17.67
CA LEU A 48 -5.05 13.59 -16.63
C LEU A 48 -3.62 13.37 -17.12
N ILE A 49 -3.44 12.75 -18.28
CA ILE A 49 -2.11 12.43 -18.82
C ILE A 49 -1.33 13.73 -19.12
N GLY A 50 -0.08 13.78 -18.65
CA GLY A 50 0.78 14.95 -18.73
C GLY A 50 0.47 16.05 -17.72
N SER A 51 -0.64 15.95 -16.99
CA SER A 51 -0.96 16.89 -15.89
C SER A 51 -0.27 16.46 -14.59
N HIS A 52 0.17 17.44 -13.80
CA HIS A 52 0.74 17.14 -12.49
C HIS A 52 -0.32 16.54 -11.56
N HIS A 53 0.03 15.48 -10.85
CA HIS A 53 -0.88 14.70 -9.99
C HIS A 53 -1.63 15.53 -8.93
N ASN A 54 -1.13 16.74 -8.59
CA ASN A 54 -1.80 17.66 -7.69
C ASN A 54 -3.14 18.20 -8.24
N LEU A 55 -3.51 17.90 -9.48
CA LEU A 55 -4.81 18.24 -10.09
C LEU A 55 -5.98 17.67 -9.28
N VAL A 56 -5.84 16.44 -8.79
CA VAL A 56 -6.86 15.76 -8.00
C VAL A 56 -6.71 15.99 -6.48
N ARG A 57 -5.81 16.85 -6.06
CA ARG A 57 -5.59 17.11 -4.64
C ARG A 57 -6.73 17.94 -4.05
N HIS A 58 -7.32 17.47 -2.94
CA HIS A 58 -8.27 18.26 -2.18
C HIS A 58 -7.56 19.33 -1.35
N PRO A 59 -8.09 20.59 -1.27
CA PRO A 59 -7.47 21.67 -0.49
C PRO A 59 -7.33 21.37 1.01
N ASP A 60 -8.22 20.55 1.58
CA ASP A 60 -8.18 20.15 2.99
C ASP A 60 -6.98 19.29 3.36
N MET A 61 -6.25 18.74 2.37
CA MET A 61 -5.07 17.95 2.64
C MET A 61 -3.91 18.82 3.16
N PRO A 62 -3.36 18.50 4.36
CA PRO A 62 -2.30 19.30 4.93
C PRO A 62 -1.01 19.18 4.09
N PRO A 63 -0.24 20.26 3.94
CA PRO A 63 1.05 20.27 3.23
C PRO A 63 2.02 19.21 3.74
N ALA A 64 2.06 19.01 5.05
CA ALA A 64 2.97 18.06 5.70
C ALA A 64 2.73 16.61 5.26
N ALA A 65 1.48 16.21 4.93
CA ALA A 65 1.19 14.88 4.42
C ALA A 65 1.89 14.60 3.09
N PHE A 66 1.92 15.60 2.20
CA PHE A 66 2.62 15.45 0.92
C PHE A 66 4.14 15.63 1.04
N ALA A 67 4.60 16.44 2.00
CA ALA A 67 6.03 16.52 2.29
C ALA A 67 6.57 15.15 2.76
N ASP A 68 5.86 14.48 3.67
CA ASP A 68 6.19 13.14 4.15
C ASP A 68 6.16 12.10 3.01
N LEU A 69 5.12 12.15 2.15
CA LEU A 69 5.03 11.31 0.95
C LEU A 69 6.29 11.47 0.08
N TRP A 70 6.58 12.70 -0.35
CA TRP A 70 7.69 12.94 -1.26
C TRP A 70 9.05 12.64 -0.65
N GLN A 71 9.26 12.92 0.63
CA GLN A 71 10.47 12.54 1.35
C GLN A 71 10.66 11.02 1.37
N THR A 72 9.59 10.27 1.64
CA THR A 72 9.61 8.81 1.71
C THR A 72 9.89 8.18 0.36
N VAL A 73 9.15 8.55 -0.70
CA VAL A 73 9.33 7.89 -2.01
C VAL A 73 10.63 8.28 -2.69
N LYS A 74 11.14 9.51 -2.48
CA LYS A 74 12.45 9.94 -2.98
C LYS A 74 13.61 9.24 -2.27
N SER A 75 13.42 8.76 -1.04
CA SER A 75 14.40 7.90 -0.36
C SER A 75 14.38 6.45 -0.83
N GLY A 76 13.57 6.12 -1.85
CA GLY A 76 13.43 4.76 -2.38
C GLY A 76 12.47 3.88 -1.58
N GLN A 77 11.77 4.44 -0.61
CA GLN A 77 10.83 3.72 0.25
C GLN A 77 9.39 3.87 -0.25
N THR A 78 8.53 2.92 0.13
CA THR A 78 7.10 3.00 -0.14
C THR A 78 6.43 3.85 0.93
N TRP A 79 5.57 4.76 0.50
CA TRP A 79 4.72 5.55 1.38
C TRP A 79 3.31 4.99 1.44
N GLN A 80 2.71 5.02 2.62
CA GLN A 80 1.30 4.68 2.82
C GLN A 80 0.62 5.77 3.63
N GLY A 81 -0.57 6.19 3.22
CA GLY A 81 -1.34 7.16 3.97
C GLY A 81 -2.74 7.39 3.43
N MET A 82 -3.55 8.06 4.26
CA MET A 82 -4.89 8.48 3.88
C MET A 82 -4.83 9.72 3.02
N VAL A 83 -5.56 9.72 1.90
CA VAL A 83 -5.61 10.87 1.00
C VAL A 83 -7.05 11.23 0.69
N LYS A 84 -7.38 12.52 0.83
CA LYS A 84 -8.62 13.11 0.34
C LYS A 84 -8.36 13.68 -1.03
N ASN A 85 -9.00 13.14 -2.05
CA ASN A 85 -8.91 13.62 -3.42
C ASN A 85 -10.16 14.42 -3.81
N ARG A 86 -10.03 15.28 -4.81
CA ARG A 86 -11.10 16.09 -5.38
C ARG A 86 -11.47 15.56 -6.77
N CYS A 87 -12.76 15.40 -7.01
CA CYS A 87 -13.30 15.14 -8.33
C CYS A 87 -13.37 16.44 -9.17
N LYS A 88 -13.51 16.29 -10.48
CA LYS A 88 -13.63 17.43 -11.41
C LYS A 88 -14.78 18.36 -11.07
N ASN A 89 -15.93 17.81 -10.65
CA ASN A 89 -17.13 18.54 -10.21
C ASN A 89 -16.99 19.22 -8.84
N GLY A 90 -15.90 18.96 -8.11
CA GLY A 90 -15.67 19.51 -6.77
C GLY A 90 -16.03 18.56 -5.61
N ASP A 91 -16.68 17.44 -5.87
CA ASP A 91 -16.89 16.39 -4.87
C ASP A 91 -15.55 15.80 -4.43
N HIS A 92 -15.55 14.99 -3.38
CA HIS A 92 -14.30 14.39 -2.88
C HIS A 92 -14.48 12.90 -2.61
N TYR A 93 -13.36 12.18 -2.61
CA TYR A 93 -13.30 10.78 -2.21
C TYR A 93 -12.05 10.51 -1.37
N TRP A 94 -12.19 9.58 -0.43
CA TRP A 94 -11.10 9.17 0.43
C TRP A 94 -10.49 7.87 -0.05
N VAL A 95 -9.17 7.80 0.00
CA VAL A 95 -8.42 6.61 -0.38
C VAL A 95 -7.33 6.29 0.65
N ASN A 96 -7.07 5.01 0.83
CA ASN A 96 -5.84 4.53 1.43
C ASN A 96 -4.83 4.34 0.30
N ALA A 97 -3.84 5.22 0.23
CA ALA A 97 -2.91 5.29 -0.87
C ALA A 97 -1.58 4.63 -0.52
N TYR A 98 -1.08 3.82 -1.46
CA TYR A 98 0.28 3.27 -1.48
C TYR A 98 1.01 3.89 -2.65
N VAL A 99 2.12 4.56 -2.36
CA VAL A 99 2.95 5.20 -3.39
C VAL A 99 4.35 4.63 -3.31
N MET A 100 4.86 4.17 -4.44
CA MET A 100 6.14 3.47 -4.51
C MET A 100 6.97 3.94 -5.70
N PRO A 101 8.31 3.94 -5.59
CA PRO A 101 9.17 4.24 -6.73
C PRO A 101 9.14 3.12 -7.77
N ILE A 102 9.10 3.49 -9.04
CA ILE A 102 9.32 2.59 -10.17
C ILE A 102 10.83 2.57 -10.44
N VAL A 103 11.47 1.42 -10.22
CA VAL A 103 12.91 1.28 -10.39
C VAL A 103 13.20 0.47 -11.65
N GLN A 104 14.05 1.00 -12.52
CA GLN A 104 14.57 0.33 -13.72
C GLN A 104 16.08 0.48 -13.75
N ASN A 105 16.80 -0.63 -13.91
CA ASN A 105 18.28 -0.66 -13.93
C ASN A 105 18.89 0.06 -12.69
N GLY A 106 18.30 -0.12 -11.51
CA GLY A 106 18.78 0.48 -10.25
C GLY A 106 18.47 1.98 -10.09
N LYS A 107 17.80 2.61 -11.06
CA LYS A 107 17.43 4.03 -11.01
C LYS A 107 15.92 4.18 -10.90
N THR A 108 15.46 5.08 -10.06
CA THR A 108 14.05 5.47 -10.02
C THR A 108 13.74 6.26 -11.30
N ILE A 109 12.69 5.82 -12.01
CA ILE A 109 12.23 6.46 -13.26
C ILE A 109 10.87 7.14 -13.11
N GLY A 110 10.19 6.94 -12.00
CA GLY A 110 8.87 7.51 -11.71
C GLY A 110 8.26 6.89 -10.46
N TYR A 111 6.99 7.13 -10.26
CA TYR A 111 6.26 6.62 -9.08
C TYR A 111 4.95 5.98 -9.50
N GLN A 112 4.59 4.89 -8.84
CA GLN A 112 3.30 4.22 -8.99
C GLN A 112 2.48 4.43 -7.72
N SER A 113 1.21 4.74 -7.88
CA SER A 113 0.27 4.81 -6.76
C SER A 113 -0.88 3.86 -6.98
N VAL A 114 -1.16 3.05 -5.96
CA VAL A 114 -2.34 2.18 -5.89
C VAL A 114 -3.17 2.61 -4.68
N ARG A 115 -4.46 2.74 -4.91
CA ARG A 115 -5.38 3.25 -3.89
C ARG A 115 -6.56 2.31 -3.75
N SER A 116 -6.93 2.03 -2.51
CA SER A 116 -8.10 1.25 -2.15
C SER A 116 -9.08 2.07 -1.30
N LYS A 117 -10.32 1.57 -1.20
CA LYS A 117 -11.33 2.16 -0.33
C LYS A 117 -10.91 2.00 1.13
N PRO A 118 -10.86 3.08 1.92
CA PRO A 118 -10.59 3.00 3.35
C PRO A 118 -11.84 2.63 4.14
N SER A 119 -11.65 2.14 5.38
CA SER A 119 -12.76 1.98 6.31
C SER A 119 -13.25 3.35 6.82
N ARG A 120 -14.50 3.40 7.30
CA ARG A 120 -15.07 4.64 7.85
C ARG A 120 -14.29 5.13 9.08
N GLU A 121 -13.80 4.22 9.90
CA GLU A 121 -12.96 4.56 11.07
C GLU A 121 -11.64 5.21 10.67
N GLN A 122 -11.01 4.73 9.59
CA GLN A 122 -9.80 5.33 9.03
C GLN A 122 -10.05 6.75 8.53
N ILE A 123 -11.17 6.98 7.84
CA ILE A 123 -11.57 8.31 7.36
C ILE A 123 -11.74 9.28 8.52
N VAL A 124 -12.52 8.89 9.54
CA VAL A 124 -12.77 9.73 10.72
C VAL A 124 -11.48 10.09 11.44
N SER A 125 -10.60 9.11 11.63
CA SER A 125 -9.30 9.32 12.28
C SER A 125 -8.40 10.25 11.47
N ALA A 126 -8.35 10.08 10.15
CA ALA A 126 -7.56 10.91 9.25
C ALA A 126 -8.09 12.36 9.19
N GLU A 127 -9.41 12.55 9.09
CA GLU A 127 -10.01 13.87 9.06
C GLU A 127 -9.74 14.64 10.37
N ALA A 128 -9.86 13.98 11.52
CA ALA A 128 -9.54 14.56 12.83
C ALA A 128 -8.06 14.99 12.93
N LEU A 129 -7.14 14.14 12.44
CA LEU A 129 -5.71 14.47 12.40
C LEU A 129 -5.42 15.64 11.46
N TYR A 130 -5.95 15.59 10.24
CA TYR A 130 -5.71 16.62 9.22
C TYR A 130 -6.33 17.96 9.58
N SER A 131 -7.47 17.96 10.29
CA SER A 131 -8.07 19.18 10.85
C SER A 131 -7.13 19.83 11.87
N LYS A 132 -6.54 19.06 12.79
CA LYS A 132 -5.54 19.57 13.76
C LYS A 132 -4.30 20.10 13.04
N MET A 133 -3.83 19.42 12.00
CA MET A 133 -2.66 19.85 11.23
C MET A 133 -2.91 21.13 10.43
N ARG A 134 -4.15 21.36 9.96
CA ARG A 134 -4.54 22.63 9.33
C ARG A 134 -4.53 23.78 10.32
N GLN A 135 -4.96 23.54 11.56
CA GLN A 135 -4.95 24.55 12.64
C GLN A 135 -3.55 24.81 13.17
N ASN A 136 -2.69 23.81 13.18
CA ASN A 136 -1.30 23.92 13.62
C ASN A 136 -0.36 23.35 12.54
N PRO A 137 0.16 24.21 11.63
CA PRO A 137 1.05 23.78 10.54
C PRO A 137 2.38 23.18 10.97
N SER A 138 2.80 23.38 12.23
CA SER A 138 4.01 22.78 12.78
C SER A 138 3.82 21.31 13.20
N LEU A 139 2.58 20.84 13.27
CA LEU A 139 2.29 19.46 13.62
C LEU A 139 2.71 18.53 12.48
N GLN A 140 3.61 17.61 12.79
CA GLN A 140 4.03 16.56 11.87
C GLN A 140 3.10 15.35 12.00
N ILE A 141 3.06 14.52 10.94
CA ILE A 141 2.37 13.23 11.01
C ILE A 141 3.02 12.41 12.12
N PRO A 142 2.23 11.94 13.11
CA PRO A 142 2.77 11.10 14.17
C PRO A 142 3.38 9.84 13.55
N LYS A 143 4.70 9.70 13.63
CA LYS A 143 5.33 8.42 13.33
C LYS A 143 4.88 7.48 14.44
N SER A 144 4.18 6.43 14.06
CA SER A 144 3.71 5.43 15.02
C SER A 144 4.90 4.90 15.81
N GLY A 145 4.95 5.19 17.11
CA GLY A 145 5.93 4.65 18.06
C GLY A 145 5.45 3.34 18.67
N SER A 146 4.44 2.73 18.08
CA SER A 146 3.87 1.48 18.58
C SER A 146 4.90 0.35 18.55
N TRP A 147 4.88 -0.53 19.55
CA TRP A 147 5.61 -1.81 19.52
C TRP A 147 5.44 -2.56 18.19
N ARG A 148 4.28 -2.42 17.53
CA ARG A 148 4.00 -3.04 16.23
C ARG A 148 4.94 -2.56 15.12
N ASP A 149 5.42 -1.32 15.18
CA ASP A 149 6.27 -0.69 14.16
C ASP A 149 7.76 -0.81 14.45
N TRP A 150 8.13 -1.41 15.59
CA TRP A 150 9.53 -1.72 15.87
C TRP A 150 10.03 -2.75 14.87
N SER A 151 11.27 -2.57 14.36
CA SER A 151 11.91 -3.60 13.53
C SER A 151 11.95 -4.93 14.27
N LEU A 152 11.82 -6.01 13.52
CA LEU A 152 11.86 -7.37 14.06
C LEU A 152 13.15 -7.58 14.89
N ASN A 153 14.26 -6.99 14.43
CA ASN A 153 15.54 -7.04 15.11
C ASN A 153 15.47 -6.40 16.51
N LYS A 154 14.86 -5.20 16.68
CA LYS A 154 14.69 -4.57 17.99
C LYS A 154 13.82 -5.39 18.93
N LYS A 155 12.73 -5.95 18.41
CA LYS A 155 11.82 -6.84 19.17
C LYS A 155 12.56 -8.09 19.62
N SER A 156 13.28 -8.75 18.73
CA SER A 156 14.06 -9.96 18.98
C SER A 156 15.16 -9.70 20.01
N TRP A 157 15.92 -8.60 19.86
CA TRP A 157 16.97 -8.23 20.83
C TRP A 157 16.43 -8.05 22.24
N LEU A 158 15.31 -7.36 22.40
CA LEU A 158 14.72 -7.14 23.72
C LEU A 158 14.30 -8.46 24.39
N ILE A 159 13.62 -9.35 23.64
CA ILE A 159 13.14 -10.61 24.17
C ILE A 159 14.30 -11.56 24.46
N SER A 160 15.30 -11.63 23.57
CA SER A 160 16.50 -12.44 23.77
C SER A 160 17.34 -11.96 24.96
N SER A 161 17.39 -10.65 25.19
CA SER A 161 18.09 -10.07 26.36
C SER A 161 17.43 -10.48 27.68
N ILE A 162 16.09 -10.53 27.75
CA ILE A 162 15.34 -10.98 28.93
C ILE A 162 15.59 -12.47 29.17
N ALA A 163 15.58 -13.30 28.12
CA ALA A 163 15.84 -14.73 28.23
C ALA A 163 17.27 -15.04 28.67
N LEU A 164 18.26 -14.31 28.12
CA LEU A 164 19.68 -14.42 28.51
C LEU A 164 19.87 -14.03 29.97
N LEU A 165 19.26 -12.93 30.41
CA LEU A 165 19.37 -12.46 31.78
C LEU A 165 18.77 -13.48 32.77
N SER A 166 17.62 -14.07 32.45
CA SER A 166 16.99 -15.11 33.27
C SER A 166 17.83 -16.39 33.34
N SER A 167 18.43 -16.80 32.21
CA SER A 167 19.32 -17.97 32.18
C SER A 167 20.63 -17.72 32.94
N PHE A 168 21.18 -16.52 32.86
CA PHE A 168 22.37 -16.13 33.64
C PHE A 168 22.09 -16.12 35.15
N MET A 169 20.92 -15.64 35.56
CA MET A 169 20.48 -15.70 36.97
C MET A 169 20.35 -17.15 37.49
N LEU A 170 19.85 -18.07 36.64
CA LEU A 170 19.81 -19.51 36.98
C LEU A 170 21.21 -20.08 37.16
N MET A 171 22.15 -19.77 36.27
CA MET A 171 23.53 -20.24 36.38
C MET A 171 24.22 -19.72 37.66
N LEU A 172 24.01 -18.44 37.97
CA LEU A 172 24.52 -17.84 39.21
C LEU A 172 23.98 -18.50 40.44
N GLN A 173 22.72 -18.86 40.40
CA GLN A 173 22.03 -19.59 41.47
C GLN A 173 22.65 -20.95 41.72
N GLU A 174 22.86 -21.79 40.70
CA GLU A 174 23.51 -23.07 40.85
C GLU A 174 24.93 -22.93 41.43
N LEU A 175 25.66 -21.90 41.00
CA LEU A 175 26.99 -21.61 41.49
C LEU A 175 26.98 -21.23 42.98
N VAL A 176 26.02 -20.41 43.42
CA VAL A 176 25.86 -20.04 44.84
C VAL A 176 25.41 -21.23 45.68
N GLY A 177 24.49 -22.08 45.15
CA GLY A 177 24.04 -23.31 45.81
C GLY A 177 25.14 -24.33 46.10
N LEU A 178 26.18 -24.35 45.24
CA LEU A 178 27.39 -25.18 45.45
C LEU A 178 28.23 -24.70 46.64
N PHE A 179 28.17 -23.40 46.99
CA PHE A 179 28.94 -22.79 48.08
C PHE A 179 28.18 -22.61 49.38
N THR A 180 26.84 -22.67 49.37
CA THR A 180 26.00 -22.42 50.52
C THR A 180 25.04 -23.58 50.75
N GLN A 181 25.24 -24.39 51.80
CA GLN A 181 24.27 -25.38 52.32
C GLN A 181 23.07 -24.68 52.99
N THR A 182 22.42 -23.73 52.36
CA THR A 182 21.40 -22.88 52.97
C THR A 182 19.99 -23.38 52.65
N GLU A 183 19.24 -23.62 53.73
CA GLU A 183 17.89 -24.15 53.73
C GLU A 183 16.78 -23.19 53.27
N SER A 184 15.68 -23.74 52.81
CA SER A 184 14.28 -23.31 52.58
C SER A 184 13.96 -21.94 51.94
N THR A 185 14.45 -20.79 52.40
CA THR A 185 14.16 -19.48 51.76
C THR A 185 14.82 -19.31 50.41
N VAL A 186 15.98 -19.92 50.23
CA VAL A 186 16.74 -19.95 48.97
C VAL A 186 16.01 -20.83 47.95
N SER A 187 15.35 -21.90 48.38
CA SER A 187 14.55 -22.79 47.51
C SER A 187 13.35 -22.08 46.89
N LEU A 188 12.69 -21.17 47.59
CA LEU A 188 11.56 -20.38 47.06
C LEU A 188 12.03 -19.35 46.00
N LEU A 189 13.19 -18.72 46.21
CA LEU A 189 13.81 -17.85 45.21
C LEU A 189 14.19 -18.63 43.94
N PHE A 190 14.65 -19.85 44.10
CA PHE A 190 15.01 -20.74 43.02
C PHE A 190 13.81 -21.12 42.14
N SER A 191 12.73 -21.51 42.77
CA SER A 191 11.47 -21.83 42.06
C SER A 191 10.93 -20.64 41.28
N SER A 192 11.08 -19.41 41.82
CA SER A 192 10.64 -18.19 41.12
C SER A 192 11.48 -17.89 39.87
N ILE A 193 12.80 -18.12 39.92
CA ILE A 193 13.68 -17.91 38.76
C ILE A 193 13.40 -18.95 37.65
N HIS A 194 13.17 -20.21 38.01
CA HIS A 194 12.76 -21.24 37.06
C HIS A 194 11.42 -20.90 36.40
N LEU A 195 10.45 -20.41 37.18
CA LEU A 195 9.17 -19.94 36.65
C LEU A 195 9.33 -18.78 35.67
N ILE A 196 10.16 -17.80 36.00
CA ILE A 196 10.44 -16.65 35.12
C ILE A 196 11.08 -17.11 33.81
N ASN A 197 12.04 -18.06 33.88
CA ASN A 197 12.65 -18.60 32.65
C ASN A 197 11.63 -19.37 31.80
N PHE A 198 10.78 -20.19 32.40
CA PHE A 198 9.71 -20.88 31.69
C PHE A 198 8.75 -19.91 31.02
N LEU A 199 8.29 -18.88 31.74
CA LEU A 199 7.41 -17.85 31.21
C LEU A 199 8.08 -17.06 30.08
N SER A 200 9.38 -16.78 30.19
CA SER A 200 10.17 -16.11 29.15
C SER A 200 10.24 -16.96 27.86
N CYS A 201 10.53 -18.27 27.98
CA CYS A 201 10.52 -19.17 26.83
C CYS A 201 9.14 -19.25 26.17
N PHE A 202 8.08 -19.31 26.97
CA PHE A 202 6.70 -19.33 26.47
C PHE A 202 6.36 -17.99 25.75
N ALA A 203 6.78 -16.87 26.32
CA ALA A 203 6.62 -15.55 25.70
C ALA A 203 7.36 -15.45 24.36
N ILE A 204 8.55 -16.03 24.25
CA ILE A 204 9.30 -16.10 22.97
C ILE A 204 8.53 -16.89 21.93
N ILE A 205 7.97 -18.04 22.27
CA ILE A 205 7.20 -18.87 21.35
C ILE A 205 5.96 -18.12 20.86
N ILE A 206 5.22 -17.47 21.77
CA ILE A 206 4.06 -16.65 21.41
C ILE A 206 4.49 -15.48 20.50
N PHE A 207 5.57 -14.80 20.84
CA PHE A 207 6.11 -13.70 20.06
C PHE A 207 6.47 -14.13 18.63
N LEU A 208 7.22 -15.23 18.48
CA LEU A 208 7.60 -15.75 17.15
C LEU A 208 6.35 -16.12 16.34
N ASN A 209 5.35 -16.73 16.99
CA ASN A 209 4.11 -17.09 16.31
C ASN A 209 3.36 -15.85 15.80
N ILE A 210 3.19 -14.82 16.65
CA ILE A 210 2.40 -13.63 16.31
C ILE A 210 3.16 -12.67 15.41
N SER A 211 4.46 -12.47 15.65
CA SER A 211 5.26 -11.43 14.96
C SER A 211 5.96 -11.93 13.72
N VAL A 212 6.15 -13.24 13.56
CA VAL A 212 6.89 -13.81 12.41
C VAL A 212 6.03 -14.81 11.63
N ILE A 213 5.59 -15.89 12.28
CA ILE A 213 4.96 -17.02 11.57
C ILE A 213 3.63 -16.62 10.94
N ARG A 214 2.74 -15.98 11.72
CA ARG A 214 1.41 -15.56 11.21
C ARG A 214 1.50 -14.54 10.07
N PRO A 215 2.28 -13.45 10.15
CA PRO A 215 2.43 -12.52 9.03
C PRO A 215 3.07 -13.16 7.80
N LEU A 216 4.11 -13.99 7.94
CA LEU A 216 4.72 -14.71 6.82
C LEU A 216 3.71 -15.64 6.13
N ARG A 217 2.92 -16.39 6.92
CA ARG A 217 1.88 -17.27 6.38
C ARG A 217 0.80 -16.48 5.62
N ARG A 218 0.42 -15.29 6.11
CA ARG A 218 -0.51 -14.41 5.39
C ARG A 218 0.08 -13.93 4.08
N GLY A 219 1.34 -13.47 4.07
CA GLY A 219 2.04 -13.06 2.87
C GLY A 219 2.16 -14.19 1.85
N ALA A 220 2.49 -15.41 2.29
CA ALA A 220 2.55 -16.59 1.44
C ALA A 220 1.17 -16.95 0.84
N ASN A 221 0.12 -16.95 1.65
CA ASN A 221 -1.23 -17.20 1.16
C ASN A 221 -1.65 -16.15 0.12
N HIS A 222 -1.37 -14.88 0.37
CA HIS A 222 -1.68 -13.80 -0.58
C HIS A 222 -0.90 -13.95 -1.90
N LEU A 223 0.37 -14.37 -1.85
CA LEU A 223 1.12 -14.71 -3.07
C LEU A 223 0.47 -15.86 -3.85
N ILE A 224 -0.06 -16.87 -3.15
CA ILE A 224 -0.79 -17.98 -3.76
C ILE A 224 -2.08 -17.48 -4.42
N THR A 225 -2.82 -16.58 -3.77
CA THR A 225 -4.04 -15.95 -4.32
C THR A 225 -3.71 -15.20 -5.62
N ILE A 226 -2.63 -14.40 -5.62
CA ILE A 226 -2.13 -13.71 -6.82
C ILE A 226 -1.74 -14.72 -7.92
N ALA A 227 -1.04 -15.80 -7.57
CA ALA A 227 -0.62 -16.83 -8.52
C ALA A 227 -1.81 -17.58 -9.16
N ASN A 228 -2.92 -17.69 -8.43
CA ASN A 228 -4.18 -18.25 -8.93
C ASN A 228 -5.00 -17.26 -9.78
N GLY A 229 -4.47 -16.04 -10.01
CA GLY A 229 -5.11 -15.02 -10.87
C GLY A 229 -6.06 -14.09 -10.13
N ASP A 230 -6.27 -14.25 -8.83
CA ASP A 230 -7.05 -13.30 -8.04
C ASP A 230 -6.18 -12.14 -7.58
N LEU A 231 -6.38 -11.00 -8.22
CA LEU A 231 -5.69 -9.75 -7.93
C LEU A 231 -6.55 -8.77 -7.12
N THR A 232 -7.75 -9.18 -6.68
CA THR A 232 -8.72 -8.30 -6.02
C THR A 232 -8.55 -8.26 -4.51
N GLU A 233 -7.92 -9.28 -3.90
CA GLU A 233 -7.73 -9.36 -2.46
C GLU A 233 -6.80 -8.24 -1.97
N ASP A 234 -7.25 -7.47 -0.98
CA ASP A 234 -6.44 -6.43 -0.35
C ASP A 234 -5.67 -6.99 0.85
N LEU A 235 -4.38 -6.65 0.95
CA LEU A 235 -3.59 -6.99 2.12
C LEU A 235 -4.04 -6.14 3.32
N PRO A 236 -4.39 -6.74 4.45
CA PRO A 236 -4.66 -6.01 5.68
C PRO A 236 -3.40 -5.26 6.14
N HIS A 237 -3.54 -4.47 7.19
CA HIS A 237 -2.47 -3.65 7.78
C HIS A 237 -1.07 -4.29 7.67
N VAL A 238 -0.17 -3.59 6.98
CA VAL A 238 1.21 -4.01 6.77
C VAL A 238 2.08 -3.44 7.89
N PRO A 239 2.76 -4.28 8.70
CA PRO A 239 3.69 -3.79 9.72
C PRO A 239 4.82 -2.96 9.10
N GLN A 240 5.46 -2.08 9.88
CA GLN A 240 6.62 -1.30 9.42
C GLN A 240 7.96 -1.99 9.74
N ASP A 241 7.97 -3.32 9.77
CA ASP A 241 9.15 -4.14 10.01
C ASP A 241 9.62 -4.89 8.75
N GLU A 242 10.60 -5.76 8.88
CA GLU A 242 11.18 -6.53 7.79
C GLU A 242 10.13 -7.44 7.10
N ILE A 243 9.20 -7.98 7.86
CA ILE A 243 8.10 -8.80 7.33
C ILE A 243 7.12 -7.93 6.54
N GLY A 244 6.83 -6.73 7.04
CA GLY A 244 6.02 -5.75 6.33
C GLY A 244 6.62 -5.35 4.98
N ARG A 245 7.95 -5.26 4.87
CA ARG A 245 8.63 -5.01 3.60
C ARG A 245 8.39 -6.13 2.58
N ILE A 246 8.36 -7.39 3.02
CA ILE A 246 8.03 -8.53 2.15
C ILE A 246 6.57 -8.41 1.69
N MET A 247 5.64 -8.12 2.59
CA MET A 247 4.22 -7.93 2.25
C MET A 247 4.02 -6.75 1.29
N LEU A 248 4.77 -5.65 1.47
CA LEU A 248 4.76 -4.52 0.53
C LEU A 248 5.29 -4.91 -0.85
N ALA A 249 6.37 -5.70 -0.92
CA ALA A 249 6.90 -6.20 -2.20
C ALA A 249 5.85 -7.06 -2.93
N THR A 250 5.14 -7.93 -2.21
CA THR A 250 4.02 -8.72 -2.74
C THR A 250 2.93 -7.82 -3.32
N ARG A 251 2.55 -6.77 -2.59
CA ARG A 251 1.57 -5.78 -3.05
C ARG A 251 2.05 -5.01 -4.29
N MET A 252 3.34 -4.70 -4.37
CA MET A 252 3.92 -4.10 -5.58
C MET A 252 3.78 -5.01 -6.80
N ILE A 253 4.00 -6.32 -6.64
CA ILE A 253 3.81 -7.31 -7.71
C ILE A 253 2.34 -7.32 -8.15
N GLN A 254 1.40 -7.45 -7.22
CA GLN A 254 -0.04 -7.41 -7.49
C GLN A 254 -0.44 -6.14 -8.27
N SER A 255 0.01 -4.98 -7.80
CA SER A 255 -0.28 -3.68 -8.44
C SER A 255 0.26 -3.58 -9.86
N ARG A 256 1.47 -4.10 -10.11
CA ARG A 256 2.05 -4.12 -11.45
C ARG A 256 1.29 -5.04 -12.38
N LEU A 257 0.89 -6.23 -11.90
CA LEU A 257 0.07 -7.15 -12.67
C LEU A 257 -1.28 -6.52 -13.02
N LEU A 258 -1.97 -5.89 -12.05
CA LEU A 258 -3.21 -5.16 -12.31
C LEU A 258 -3.04 -4.07 -13.38
N ALA A 259 -1.96 -3.28 -13.30
CA ALA A 259 -1.70 -2.25 -14.30
C ALA A 259 -1.41 -2.84 -15.70
N ILE A 260 -0.68 -3.96 -15.78
CA ILE A 260 -0.40 -4.66 -17.04
C ILE A 260 -1.70 -5.22 -17.63
N PHE A 261 -2.50 -5.92 -16.86
CA PHE A 261 -3.77 -6.48 -17.32
C PHE A 261 -4.78 -5.39 -17.70
N GLY A 262 -4.81 -4.27 -16.96
CA GLY A 262 -5.61 -3.11 -17.32
C GLY A 262 -5.27 -2.58 -18.71
N ARG A 263 -3.97 -2.31 -18.99
CA ARG A 263 -3.50 -1.88 -20.31
C ARG A 263 -3.78 -2.90 -21.40
N PHE A 264 -3.59 -4.18 -21.09
CA PHE A 264 -3.87 -5.24 -22.06
C PHE A 264 -5.36 -5.28 -22.43
N GLY A 265 -6.24 -5.15 -21.43
CA GLY A 265 -7.68 -5.06 -21.66
C GLY A 265 -8.07 -3.87 -22.54
N GLU A 266 -7.52 -2.68 -22.28
CA GLU A 266 -7.73 -1.47 -23.10
C GLU A 266 -7.23 -1.67 -24.55
N SER A 267 -6.05 -2.28 -24.71
CA SER A 267 -5.50 -2.61 -26.03
C SER A 267 -6.38 -3.60 -26.80
N CYS A 268 -6.96 -4.61 -26.12
CA CYS A 268 -7.89 -5.55 -26.73
C CYS A 268 -9.17 -4.86 -27.20
N VAL A 269 -9.73 -3.93 -26.41
CA VAL A 269 -10.91 -3.14 -26.80
C VAL A 269 -10.61 -2.29 -28.03
N THR A 270 -9.46 -1.60 -28.06
CA THR A 270 -9.05 -0.80 -29.20
C THR A 270 -8.82 -1.65 -30.45
N LEU A 271 -8.21 -2.82 -30.31
CA LEU A 271 -7.99 -3.74 -31.41
C LEU A 271 -9.32 -4.28 -31.97
N SER A 272 -10.27 -4.62 -31.09
CA SER A 272 -11.61 -5.04 -31.51
C SER A 272 -12.33 -3.95 -32.31
N ALA A 273 -12.32 -2.72 -31.81
CA ALA A 273 -12.90 -1.58 -32.52
C ALA A 273 -12.25 -1.33 -33.89
N SER A 274 -10.92 -1.47 -33.97
CA SER A 274 -10.19 -1.33 -35.24
C SER A 274 -10.51 -2.47 -36.21
N ALA A 275 -10.69 -3.70 -35.71
CA ALA A 275 -11.11 -4.83 -36.54
C ALA A 275 -12.53 -4.63 -37.13
N ASP A 276 -13.45 -4.13 -36.31
CA ASP A 276 -14.82 -3.81 -36.74
C ASP A 276 -14.84 -2.72 -37.83
N GLN A 277 -14.02 -1.66 -37.64
CA GLN A 277 -13.86 -0.61 -38.65
C GLN A 277 -13.28 -1.16 -39.96
N MET A 278 -12.26 -2.02 -39.88
CA MET A 278 -11.66 -2.65 -41.05
C MET A 278 -12.66 -3.55 -41.81
N ALA A 279 -13.49 -4.32 -41.08
CA ALA A 279 -14.55 -5.14 -41.66
C ALA A 279 -15.57 -4.27 -42.41
N ALA A 280 -16.02 -3.16 -41.80
CA ALA A 280 -16.93 -2.20 -42.43
C ALA A 280 -16.33 -1.56 -43.71
N ALA A 281 -15.06 -1.12 -43.61
CA ALA A 281 -14.36 -0.55 -44.77
C ALA A 281 -14.17 -1.56 -45.92
N SER A 282 -13.89 -2.84 -45.58
CA SER A 282 -13.79 -3.94 -46.57
C SER A 282 -15.12 -4.18 -47.27
N GLU A 283 -16.23 -4.23 -46.50
CA GLU A 283 -17.56 -4.40 -47.07
C GLU A 283 -17.95 -3.24 -47.97
N GLN A 284 -17.63 -1.98 -47.59
CA GLN A 284 -17.85 -0.81 -48.41
C GLN A 284 -17.03 -0.85 -49.71
N THR A 285 -15.77 -1.29 -49.65
CA THR A 285 -14.91 -1.48 -50.81
C THR A 285 -15.47 -2.51 -51.76
N LEU A 286 -15.94 -3.66 -51.25
CA LEU A 286 -16.58 -4.70 -52.06
C LEU A 286 -17.84 -4.19 -52.76
N ARG A 287 -18.69 -3.43 -52.07
CA ARG A 287 -19.86 -2.78 -52.68
C ARG A 287 -19.49 -1.80 -53.77
N SER A 288 -18.49 -0.96 -53.57
CA SER A 288 -18.01 -0.01 -54.58
C SER A 288 -17.44 -0.73 -55.80
N MET A 289 -16.69 -1.83 -55.61
CA MET A 289 -16.16 -2.61 -56.71
C MET A 289 -17.28 -3.30 -57.51
N ALA A 290 -18.32 -3.79 -56.84
CA ALA A 290 -19.49 -4.36 -57.55
C ALA A 290 -20.22 -3.31 -58.40
N THR A 291 -20.44 -2.11 -57.87
CA THR A 291 -21.05 -0.99 -58.59
C THR A 291 -20.21 -0.59 -59.81
N GLN A 292 -18.89 -0.49 -59.64
CA GLN A 292 -17.98 -0.15 -60.72
C GLN A 292 -17.90 -1.21 -61.82
N SER A 293 -18.00 -2.50 -61.42
CA SER A 293 -18.07 -3.61 -62.39
C SER A 293 -19.34 -3.56 -63.24
N ASP A 294 -20.48 -3.23 -62.62
CA ASP A 294 -21.74 -3.07 -63.34
C ASP A 294 -21.72 -1.86 -64.30
N GLU A 295 -21.11 -0.75 -63.89
CA GLU A 295 -20.93 0.45 -64.75
C GLU A 295 -19.98 0.21 -65.93
N THR A 296 -18.99 -0.68 -65.81
CA THR A 296 -18.06 -1.00 -66.91
C THR A 296 -18.58 -2.05 -67.87
N ALA A 297 -19.65 -2.74 -67.51
CA ALA A 297 -20.29 -3.77 -68.33
C ALA A 297 -21.43 -3.23 -69.24
N GLN A 298 -21.80 -1.94 -69.08
CA GLN A 298 -22.71 -1.19 -69.93
C GLN A 298 -21.94 -0.41 -70.99
#